data_e394106a74dae4e7aa34a91a72756a54
#
_entry.id   e394106a74dae4e7aa34a91a72756a54
#
_cell.length_a   1.000
_cell.length_b   1.000
_cell.length_c   1.000
_cell.angle_alpha   90.00
_cell.angle_beta   90.00
_cell.angle_gamma   90.00
#
_symmetry.space_group_name_H-M   'P 1'
#
loop_
_entity.id
_entity.type
_entity.pdbx_description
1 polymer ?
#
loop_
_entity_poly.entity_id
_entity_poly.type
_entity_poly.pdbx_seq_one_letter_code
_entity_poly.pdbx_strand_id
1 'polypeptide(L)'
;MTVISSRRFFLTASLCSVLEPRVIFASQQNTAVAIVDQAVSKINQIINSGDNQTQMLRSFERVFNLYADVPTIAKYALGRDARTASEDQLKTYVKAFSGYFSNKYGKRFRE
;
A
#
# COMPACT_ATOMS: atom_id res chain seq x y z
N MET A 1 61.85 -27.76 -8.21
CA MET A 1 60.75 -28.64 -8.46
C MET A 1 59.54 -28.38 -7.62
N THR A 2 59.42 -27.23 -7.11
CA THR A 2 58.42 -26.88 -6.14
C THR A 2 57.55 -25.76 -6.60
N VAL A 3 57.45 -25.63 -7.90
CA VAL A 3 56.81 -24.50 -8.53
C VAL A 3 55.28 -24.61 -8.59
N ILE A 4 54.78 -25.73 -8.13
CA ILE A 4 53.37 -26.06 -8.38
C ILE A 4 52.43 -25.49 -7.32
N SER A 5 52.97 -24.99 -6.26
CA SER A 5 52.13 -24.54 -5.13
C SER A 5 51.42 -23.21 -5.34
N SER A 6 51.83 -22.50 -6.33
CA SER A 6 51.27 -21.15 -6.54
C SER A 6 49.97 -21.08 -7.32
N ARG A 7 49.45 -22.20 -7.74
CA ARG A 7 48.20 -22.22 -8.51
C ARG A 7 46.94 -22.42 -7.71
N ARG A 8 47.09 -22.56 -6.44
CA ARG A 8 45.97 -22.93 -5.58
C ARG A 8 45.27 -21.75 -4.92
N PHE A 9 45.73 -20.56 -5.17
CA PHE A 9 45.20 -19.37 -4.50
C PHE A 9 44.14 -18.63 -5.26
N PHE A 10 43.78 -19.10 -6.44
CA PHE A 10 42.81 -18.42 -7.26
C PHE A 10 41.36 -18.86 -7.02
N LEU A 11 41.14 -19.77 -6.14
CA LEU A 11 39.82 -20.37 -5.93
C LEU A 11 38.98 -19.70 -4.85
N THR A 12 39.49 -18.68 -4.23
CA THR A 12 38.80 -18.06 -3.09
C THR A 12 38.19 -16.73 -3.38
N ALA A 13 38.23 -16.29 -4.59
CA ALA A 13 37.86 -14.92 -4.87
C ALA A 13 36.50 -14.78 -5.53
N SER A 14 35.60 -15.70 -5.42
CA SER A 14 34.33 -15.54 -6.08
C SER A 14 33.15 -15.99 -5.26
N LEU A 15 33.15 -15.59 -4.01
CA LEU A 15 31.88 -15.37 -3.36
C LEU A 15 31.54 -13.89 -3.55
N CYS A 16 31.28 -13.53 -4.75
CA CYS A 16 30.36 -12.47 -4.99
C CYS A 16 29.07 -12.92 -4.33
N SER A 17 28.82 -12.39 -3.17
CA SER A 17 27.48 -12.34 -2.63
C SER A 17 26.64 -11.66 -3.70
N VAL A 18 26.10 -12.46 -4.56
CA VAL A 18 24.96 -12.05 -5.35
C VAL A 18 23.92 -11.76 -4.29
N LEU A 19 23.81 -10.52 -3.95
CA LEU A 19 22.67 -10.00 -3.22
C LEU A 19 21.47 -10.43 -4.04
N GLU A 20 20.88 -11.52 -3.62
CA GLU A 20 19.74 -12.07 -4.33
C GLU A 20 18.62 -11.05 -4.24
N PRO A 21 18.19 -10.48 -5.34
CA PRO A 21 17.08 -9.54 -5.35
C PRO A 21 15.80 -10.17 -4.80
N ARG A 22 15.75 -11.48 -4.71
CA ARG A 22 14.64 -12.25 -4.15
C ARG A 22 14.34 -11.92 -2.69
N VAL A 23 15.33 -11.63 -1.89
CA VAL A 23 15.13 -11.30 -0.46
C VAL A 23 14.43 -9.95 -0.32
N ILE A 24 14.73 -8.99 -1.19
CA ILE A 24 14.11 -7.66 -1.19
C ILE A 24 12.64 -7.77 -1.58
N PHE A 25 12.32 -8.55 -2.60
CA PHE A 25 10.93 -8.77 -3.02
C PHE A 25 10.09 -9.49 -1.96
N ALA A 26 10.63 -10.52 -1.32
CA ALA A 26 9.96 -11.24 -0.25
C ALA A 26 9.67 -10.33 0.95
N SER A 27 10.62 -9.45 1.31
CA SER A 27 10.45 -8.47 2.38
C SER A 27 9.37 -7.44 2.05
N GLN A 28 9.32 -6.94 0.82
CA GLN A 28 8.28 -6.00 0.37
C GLN A 28 6.90 -6.66 0.31
N GLN A 29 6.81 -7.90 -0.15
CA GLN A 29 5.56 -8.66 -0.15
C GLN A 29 5.05 -8.90 1.27
N ASN A 30 5.91 -9.27 2.20
CA ASN A 30 5.54 -9.45 3.61
C ASN A 30 5.03 -8.15 4.22
N THR A 31 5.64 -7.02 3.90
CA THR A 31 5.18 -5.69 4.36
C THR A 31 3.82 -5.34 3.77
N ALA A 32 3.63 -5.57 2.48
CA ALA A 32 2.35 -5.34 1.81
C ALA A 32 1.23 -6.21 2.39
N VAL A 33 1.49 -7.49 2.62
CA VAL A 33 0.55 -8.41 3.26
C VAL A 33 0.20 -7.93 4.67
N ALA A 34 1.18 -7.52 5.46
CA ALA A 34 0.95 -7.00 6.80
C ALA A 34 0.06 -5.75 6.80
N ILE A 35 0.24 -4.84 5.85
CA ILE A 35 -0.61 -3.65 5.70
C ILE A 35 -2.04 -4.04 5.35
N VAL A 36 -2.22 -4.97 4.43
CA VAL A 36 -3.56 -5.47 4.04
C VAL A 36 -4.23 -6.15 5.23
N ASP A 37 -3.52 -6.99 5.96
CA ASP A 37 -4.05 -7.67 7.15
C ASP A 37 -4.48 -6.67 8.23
N GLN A 38 -3.71 -5.62 8.46
CA GLN A 38 -4.09 -4.55 9.38
C GLN A 38 -5.33 -3.81 8.91
N ALA A 39 -5.41 -3.47 7.63
CA ALA A 39 -6.58 -2.81 7.06
C ALA A 39 -7.84 -3.68 7.20
N VAL A 40 -7.75 -4.95 6.86
CA VAL A 40 -8.86 -5.92 7.00
C VAL A 40 -9.28 -6.06 8.47
N SER A 41 -8.32 -6.15 9.38
CA SER A 41 -8.61 -6.21 10.82
C SER A 41 -9.37 -4.97 11.29
N LYS A 42 -8.96 -3.78 10.87
CA LYS A 42 -9.65 -2.52 11.19
C LYS A 42 -11.07 -2.48 10.63
N ILE A 43 -11.26 -2.92 9.40
CA ILE A 43 -12.58 -3.00 8.78
C ILE A 43 -13.49 -3.96 9.55
N ASN A 44 -12.98 -5.12 9.93
CA ASN A 44 -13.74 -6.08 10.73
C ASN A 44 -14.13 -5.52 12.11
N GLN A 45 -13.24 -4.78 12.74
CA GLN A 45 -13.55 -4.08 14.00
C GLN A 45 -14.70 -3.07 13.82
N ILE A 46 -14.69 -2.32 12.72
CA ILE A 46 -15.75 -1.36 12.39
C ILE A 46 -17.09 -2.06 12.18
N ILE A 47 -17.09 -3.15 11.42
CA ILE A 47 -18.31 -3.94 11.16
C ILE A 47 -18.90 -4.49 12.46
N ASN A 48 -18.05 -4.93 13.37
CA ASN A 48 -18.44 -5.56 14.62
C ASN A 48 -18.65 -4.57 15.79
N SER A 49 -18.42 -3.28 15.59
CA SER A 49 -18.48 -2.28 16.66
C SER A 49 -19.87 -2.00 17.21
N GLY A 50 -20.91 -2.36 16.46
CA GLY A 50 -22.29 -2.00 16.81
C GLY A 50 -22.65 -0.54 16.56
N ASP A 51 -21.77 0.25 15.96
CA ASP A 51 -22.01 1.64 15.60
C ASP A 51 -23.17 1.78 14.62
N ASN A 52 -23.83 2.94 14.63
CA ASN A 52 -24.80 3.26 13.61
C ASN A 52 -24.12 3.44 12.25
N GLN A 53 -24.92 3.45 11.18
CA GLN A 53 -24.40 3.53 9.81
C GLN A 53 -23.52 4.78 9.58
N THR A 54 -23.90 5.92 10.12
CA THR A 54 -23.14 7.17 9.95
C THR A 54 -21.77 7.07 10.61
N GLN A 55 -21.69 6.57 11.82
CA GLN A 55 -20.43 6.37 12.53
C GLN A 55 -19.56 5.32 11.85
N MET A 56 -20.17 4.24 11.38
CA MET A 56 -19.47 3.19 10.64
C MET A 56 -18.83 3.73 9.35
N LEU A 57 -19.57 4.54 8.60
CA LEU A 57 -19.05 5.14 7.36
C LEU A 57 -17.91 6.11 7.62
N ARG A 58 -17.98 6.90 8.70
CA ARG A 58 -16.86 7.78 9.10
C ARG A 58 -15.62 6.99 9.50
N SER A 59 -15.82 5.90 10.23
CA SER A 59 -14.70 5.01 10.61
C SER A 59 -14.09 4.33 9.41
N PHE A 60 -14.89 3.90 8.46
CA PHE A 60 -14.44 3.34 7.20
C PHE A 60 -13.64 4.37 6.37
N GLU A 61 -14.11 5.60 6.28
CA GLU A 61 -13.39 6.67 5.60
C GLU A 61 -12.01 6.93 6.23
N ARG A 62 -11.91 6.92 7.55
CA ARG A 62 -10.61 7.05 8.25
C ARG A 62 -9.66 5.91 7.91
N VAL A 63 -10.13 4.68 7.91
CA VAL A 63 -9.32 3.51 7.53
C VAL A 63 -8.89 3.62 6.07
N PHE A 64 -9.80 3.98 5.19
CA PHE A 64 -9.50 4.16 3.77
C PHE A 64 -8.41 5.21 3.55
N ASN A 65 -8.52 6.38 4.18
CA ASN A 65 -7.52 7.43 4.09
C ASN A 65 -6.17 7.05 4.72
N LEU A 66 -6.17 6.16 5.71
CA LEU A 66 -4.95 5.73 6.38
C LEU A 66 -4.16 4.71 5.55
N TYR A 67 -4.84 3.77 4.92
CA TYR A 67 -4.21 2.63 4.25
C TYR A 67 -4.13 2.76 2.72
N ALA A 68 -4.91 3.65 2.13
CA ALA A 68 -4.90 3.89 0.69
C ALA A 68 -4.30 5.27 0.36
N ASP A 69 -3.58 5.34 -0.73
CA ASP A 69 -3.13 6.63 -1.28
C ASP A 69 -4.27 7.31 -2.02
N VAL A 70 -5.21 7.83 -1.26
CA VAL A 70 -6.44 8.45 -1.78
C VAL A 70 -6.16 9.60 -2.74
N PRO A 71 -5.21 10.51 -2.49
CA PRO A 71 -4.90 11.56 -3.44
C PRO A 71 -4.48 11.05 -4.81
N THR A 72 -3.64 10.02 -4.86
CA THR A 72 -3.20 9.42 -6.12
C THR A 72 -4.36 8.72 -6.83
N ILE A 73 -5.14 7.94 -6.11
CA ILE A 73 -6.31 7.23 -6.67
C ILE A 73 -7.33 8.24 -7.22
N ALA A 74 -7.62 9.28 -6.48
CA ALA A 74 -8.57 10.33 -6.88
C ALA A 74 -8.11 11.07 -8.14
N LYS A 75 -6.84 11.45 -8.20
CA LYS A 75 -6.24 12.08 -9.39
C LYS A 75 -6.31 11.17 -10.62
N TYR A 76 -6.04 9.90 -10.41
CA TYR A 76 -6.15 8.91 -11.49
C TYR A 76 -7.60 8.79 -12.01
N ALA A 77 -8.55 8.75 -11.10
CA ALA A 77 -9.97 8.71 -11.45
C ALA A 77 -10.45 9.99 -12.18
N LEU A 78 -9.88 11.15 -11.84
CA LEU A 78 -10.17 12.43 -12.50
C LEU A 78 -9.62 12.48 -13.94
N GLY A 79 -8.56 11.74 -14.22
CA GLY A 79 -7.98 11.63 -15.55
C GLY A 79 -7.29 12.92 -16.02
N ARG A 80 -7.60 13.35 -17.24
CA ARG A 80 -6.95 14.51 -17.87
C ARG A 80 -7.14 15.82 -17.11
N ASP A 81 -8.28 15.99 -16.49
CA ASP A 81 -8.64 17.21 -15.78
C ASP A 81 -7.74 17.45 -14.56
N ALA A 82 -7.10 16.40 -14.03
CA ALA A 82 -6.12 16.53 -12.96
C ALA A 82 -4.90 17.38 -13.35
N ARG A 83 -4.60 17.51 -14.63
CA ARG A 83 -3.47 18.31 -15.14
C ARG A 83 -3.76 19.81 -15.17
N THR A 84 -5.02 20.16 -15.30
CA THR A 84 -5.47 21.55 -15.46
C THR A 84 -6.10 22.12 -14.20
N ALA A 85 -6.46 21.25 -13.25
CA ALA A 85 -7.04 21.67 -11.98
C ALA A 85 -5.99 22.35 -11.08
N SER A 86 -6.42 23.39 -10.37
CA SER A 86 -5.59 24.03 -9.33
C SER A 86 -5.40 23.12 -8.13
N GLU A 87 -4.43 23.43 -7.27
CA GLU A 87 -4.22 22.68 -6.03
C GLU A 87 -5.47 22.67 -5.14
N ASP A 88 -6.17 23.79 -5.02
CA ASP A 88 -7.38 23.89 -4.21
C ASP A 88 -8.51 23.05 -4.80
N GLN A 89 -8.66 23.05 -6.11
CA GLN A 89 -9.62 22.20 -6.80
C GLN A 89 -9.31 20.72 -6.58
N LEU A 90 -8.02 20.33 -6.66
CA LEU A 90 -7.61 18.96 -6.41
C LEU A 90 -7.88 18.54 -4.96
N LYS A 91 -7.58 19.40 -3.99
CA LYS A 91 -7.87 19.11 -2.57
C LYS A 91 -9.37 18.92 -2.33
N THR A 92 -10.18 19.79 -2.90
CA THR A 92 -11.64 19.69 -2.80
C THR A 92 -12.16 18.41 -3.44
N TYR A 93 -11.64 18.07 -4.61
CA TYR A 93 -11.98 16.84 -5.31
C TYR A 93 -11.57 15.59 -4.52
N VAL A 94 -10.35 15.53 -4.00
CA VAL A 94 -9.85 14.41 -3.20
C VAL A 94 -10.73 14.16 -1.97
N LYS A 95 -11.11 15.23 -1.30
CA LYS A 95 -12.02 15.15 -0.14
C LYS A 95 -13.40 14.61 -0.53
N ALA A 96 -13.97 15.13 -1.60
CA ALA A 96 -15.25 14.67 -2.12
C ALA A 96 -15.18 13.20 -2.59
N PHE A 97 -14.09 12.83 -3.24
CA PHE A 97 -13.85 11.46 -3.70
C PHE A 97 -13.77 10.49 -2.51
N SER A 98 -13.03 10.84 -1.47
CA SER A 98 -12.90 10.02 -0.25
C SER A 98 -14.27 9.77 0.40
N GLY A 99 -15.05 10.81 0.57
CA GLY A 99 -16.41 10.69 1.14
C GLY A 99 -17.34 9.85 0.25
N TYR A 100 -17.33 10.10 -1.05
CA TYR A 100 -18.13 9.33 -2.01
C TYR A 100 -17.77 7.84 -2.00
N PHE A 101 -16.47 7.54 -2.08
CA PHE A 101 -15.97 6.18 -2.08
C PHE A 101 -16.37 5.44 -0.79
N SER A 102 -16.16 6.08 0.33
CA SER A 102 -16.48 5.52 1.65
C SER A 102 -17.97 5.24 1.81
N ASN A 103 -18.82 6.16 1.34
CA ASN A 103 -20.26 5.95 1.35
C ASN A 103 -20.70 4.81 0.42
N LYS A 104 -20.16 4.80 -0.79
CA LYS A 104 -20.56 3.80 -1.81
C LYS A 104 -20.18 2.39 -1.39
N TYR A 105 -18.96 2.19 -0.91
CA TYR A 105 -18.45 0.86 -0.58
C TYR A 105 -18.70 0.49 0.88
N GLY A 106 -18.68 1.46 1.79
CA GLY A 106 -18.95 1.21 3.19
C GLY A 106 -20.34 0.66 3.48
N LYS A 107 -21.34 1.06 2.73
CA LYS A 107 -22.71 0.55 2.86
C LYS A 107 -22.81 -0.95 2.60
N ARG A 108 -22.00 -1.46 1.69
CA ARG A 108 -22.01 -2.89 1.30
C ARG A 108 -21.57 -3.83 2.42
N PHE A 109 -20.88 -3.33 3.42
CA PHE A 109 -20.47 -4.16 4.56
C PHE A 109 -21.61 -4.47 5.53
N ARG A 110 -22.79 -3.87 5.33
CA ARG A 110 -23.98 -4.11 6.13
C ARG A 110 -25.06 -4.92 5.42
N GLU A 111 -24.91 -5.11 4.14
CA GLU A 111 -25.79 -5.96 3.34
C GLU A 111 -25.40 -7.43 3.43
#